data_d9eb1b6771334dd32f49f38ec01882ff
#
_entry.id   d9eb1b6771334dd32f49f38ec01882ff
#
_cell.length_a   1.000
_cell.length_b   1.000
_cell.length_c   1.000
_cell.angle_alpha   90.00
_cell.angle_beta   90.00
_cell.angle_gamma   90.00
#
_symmetry.space_group_name_H-M   'P 1'
#
loop_
_entity.id
_entity.type
_entity.pdbx_description
1 polymer ?
#
loop_
_entity_poly.entity_id
_entity_poly.type
_entity_poly.pdbx_seq_one_letter_code
_entity_poly.pdbx_strand_id
1 'polypeptide(L)'
;MSIPPCDVLVVGTGAAGLTAALIAADRGASVLMLTKGHAPDSSSWHAQGGIAGAIGDDDTAALHAVDTERAGRDLCRPSAVRILVEEGPARVRELITLGVPFDPELSLEGGHSRRRVSSVEGAATGWAVTSLLGRRALRSERIATIEATAVLSLLVVDGRCIGVLTPEGPVTARATILAMGGAAALWARTTNPAGQIGDAVAIAVTAGAAVADMEFMQFHPTVLEGSRLLLTEALRGEGATLLDSSGERFVDELAPRDEVARALVRKGRAFLDLRSIDRSRFPGLMAEIEKSGFDPAVQPIPVSPAAHYTIGGIVTDLHGRTDIGGLYAAGECAATGVHGANRLASNSLLECLVFGRRAALAALDEPPLPASLRDVVPEEPAPPERIAPESLREQVWCDAGVVRDPADLTELAASPDPVASLVARFALARAESRGVHYRIDAPVPDPAFEGHFVLRPGRGLALEHWT
;
A
#
# COMPACT_ATOMS: atom_id res chain seq x y z
N MET A 1 1.16 -6.71 32.43
CA MET A 1 0.07 -7.73 32.35
C MET A 1 0.33 -8.53 31.08
N SER A 2 0.33 -9.86 31.14
CA SER A 2 0.46 -10.68 29.93
C SER A 2 -0.77 -10.52 29.07
N ILE A 3 -0.58 -10.27 27.76
CA ILE A 3 -1.67 -10.23 26.77
C ILE A 3 -2.17 -11.67 26.58
N PRO A 4 -3.48 -11.95 26.71
CA PRO A 4 -3.98 -13.32 26.57
C PRO A 4 -3.84 -13.81 25.12
N PRO A 5 -3.59 -15.12 24.91
CA PRO A 5 -3.59 -15.72 23.58
C PRO A 5 -4.92 -15.47 22.84
N CYS A 6 -4.85 -15.27 21.54
CA CYS A 6 -6.03 -15.08 20.69
C CYS A 6 -6.06 -16.11 19.53
N ASP A 7 -7.19 -16.26 18.88
CA ASP A 7 -7.27 -17.10 17.67
C ASP A 7 -6.53 -16.44 16.52
N VAL A 8 -6.80 -15.16 16.28
CA VAL A 8 -6.20 -14.41 15.18
C VAL A 8 -5.59 -13.11 15.71
N LEU A 9 -4.30 -12.95 15.47
CA LEU A 9 -3.58 -11.71 15.70
C LEU A 9 -3.53 -10.92 14.39
N VAL A 10 -4.00 -9.67 14.41
CA VAL A 10 -3.94 -8.76 13.27
C VAL A 10 -3.00 -7.61 13.62
N VAL A 11 -1.94 -7.42 12.85
CA VAL A 11 -0.99 -6.32 13.05
C VAL A 11 -1.26 -5.23 12.02
N GLY A 12 -1.77 -4.10 12.48
CA GLY A 12 -2.18 -2.95 11.69
C GLY A 12 -3.70 -2.71 11.71
N THR A 13 -4.09 -1.45 11.83
CA THR A 13 -5.48 -0.96 11.93
C THR A 13 -5.91 -0.17 10.68
N GLY A 14 -5.23 -0.37 9.55
CA GLY A 14 -5.66 0.13 8.24
C GLY A 14 -6.83 -0.68 7.67
N ALA A 15 -7.26 -0.35 6.45
CA ALA A 15 -8.42 -0.99 5.81
C ALA A 15 -8.31 -2.52 5.73
N ALA A 16 -7.12 -3.06 5.41
CA ALA A 16 -6.90 -4.51 5.33
C ALA A 16 -7.02 -5.18 6.71
N GLY A 17 -6.38 -4.61 7.74
CA GLY A 17 -6.42 -5.15 9.10
C GLY A 17 -7.82 -5.10 9.71
N LEU A 18 -8.51 -3.97 9.57
CA LEU A 18 -9.90 -3.83 10.04
C LEU A 18 -10.83 -4.83 9.34
N THR A 19 -10.68 -4.98 8.02
CA THR A 19 -11.46 -5.97 7.26
C THR A 19 -11.19 -7.38 7.76
N ALA A 20 -9.91 -7.74 7.92
CA ALA A 20 -9.54 -9.07 8.41
C ALA A 20 -10.06 -9.34 9.81
N ALA A 21 -9.91 -8.39 10.74
CA ALA A 21 -10.37 -8.52 12.12
C ALA A 21 -11.90 -8.71 12.20
N LEU A 22 -12.66 -7.89 11.48
CA LEU A 22 -14.12 -7.98 11.46
C LEU A 22 -14.59 -9.32 10.89
N ILE A 23 -14.01 -9.78 9.77
CA ILE A 23 -14.36 -11.06 9.15
C ILE A 23 -14.04 -12.23 10.09
N ALA A 24 -12.90 -12.22 10.76
CA ALA A 24 -12.55 -13.28 11.71
C ALA A 24 -13.49 -13.28 12.92
N ALA A 25 -13.80 -12.13 13.49
CA ALA A 25 -14.73 -11.98 14.61
C ALA A 25 -16.16 -12.40 14.26
N ASP A 26 -16.66 -12.02 13.08
CA ASP A 26 -17.99 -12.41 12.58
C ASP A 26 -18.12 -13.95 12.40
N ARG A 27 -16.99 -14.67 12.28
CA ARG A 27 -16.90 -16.14 12.24
C ARG A 27 -16.61 -16.76 13.61
N GLY A 28 -16.65 -15.98 14.69
CA GLY A 28 -16.58 -16.44 16.06
C GLY A 28 -15.17 -16.49 16.66
N ALA A 29 -14.12 -16.10 15.93
CA ALA A 29 -12.76 -16.06 16.45
C ALA A 29 -12.56 -14.92 17.47
N SER A 30 -11.71 -15.16 18.46
CA SER A 30 -11.14 -14.11 19.29
C SER A 30 -10.01 -13.41 18.51
N VAL A 31 -10.08 -12.09 18.38
CA VAL A 31 -9.15 -11.30 17.60
C VAL A 31 -8.44 -10.27 18.50
N LEU A 32 -7.13 -10.21 18.37
CA LEU A 32 -6.34 -9.12 18.90
C LEU A 32 -5.78 -8.28 17.76
N MET A 33 -6.01 -6.97 17.79
CA MET A 33 -5.37 -6.03 16.88
C MET A 33 -4.24 -5.29 17.60
N LEU A 34 -3.07 -5.21 16.97
CA LEU A 34 -1.96 -4.39 17.43
C LEU A 34 -1.68 -3.29 16.41
N THR A 35 -1.38 -2.09 16.87
CA THR A 35 -0.94 -0.98 16.01
C THR A 35 0.13 -0.14 16.68
N LYS A 36 1.17 0.19 15.93
CA LYS A 36 2.30 1.01 16.36
C LYS A 36 1.90 2.46 16.67
N GLY A 37 0.89 2.98 15.99
CA GLY A 37 0.33 4.33 16.21
C GLY A 37 -1.15 4.27 16.57
N HIS A 38 -1.89 5.30 16.15
CA HIS A 38 -3.33 5.42 16.30
C HIS A 38 -4.04 5.31 14.95
N ALA A 39 -5.37 5.21 14.94
CA ALA A 39 -6.15 5.07 13.71
C ALA A 39 -5.83 6.15 12.64
N PRO A 40 -5.64 7.45 12.98
CA PRO A 40 -5.25 8.47 12.01
C PRO A 40 -3.84 8.32 11.43
N ASP A 41 -2.98 7.47 12.01
CA ASP A 41 -1.61 7.26 11.54
C ASP A 41 -1.52 6.22 10.39
N SER A 42 -2.66 5.70 9.92
CA SER A 42 -2.67 4.75 8.80
C SER A 42 -2.78 5.47 7.44
N SER A 43 -2.07 4.97 6.42
CA SER A 43 -2.22 5.46 5.04
C SER A 43 -3.65 5.32 4.53
N SER A 44 -4.37 4.28 4.98
CA SER A 44 -5.79 4.08 4.62
C SER A 44 -6.69 5.21 5.11
N TRP A 45 -6.41 5.81 6.29
CA TRP A 45 -7.15 6.95 6.81
C TRP A 45 -7.00 8.18 5.91
N HIS A 46 -5.82 8.39 5.38
CA HIS A 46 -5.48 9.54 4.52
C HIS A 46 -5.73 9.29 3.04
N ALA A 47 -6.25 8.12 2.65
CA ALA A 47 -6.53 7.82 1.25
C ALA A 47 -7.63 8.75 0.72
N GLN A 48 -7.24 9.69 -0.14
CA GLN A 48 -8.12 10.70 -0.72
C GLN A 48 -8.97 10.14 -1.86
N GLY A 49 -8.39 9.31 -2.74
CA GLY A 49 -9.07 8.70 -3.88
C GLY A 49 -10.25 7.83 -3.44
N GLY A 50 -10.79 7.07 -4.38
CA GLY A 50 -11.91 6.19 -4.10
C GLY A 50 -11.54 4.72 -3.98
N ILE A 51 -12.55 3.89 -4.16
CA ILE A 51 -12.45 2.45 -4.31
C ILE A 51 -12.94 2.09 -5.69
N ALA A 52 -12.06 1.48 -6.52
CA ALA A 52 -12.45 1.03 -7.83
C ALA A 52 -13.33 -0.24 -7.73
N GLY A 53 -14.42 -0.27 -8.49
CA GLY A 53 -15.30 -1.44 -8.55
C GLY A 53 -16.28 -1.32 -9.70
N ALA A 54 -16.40 -2.38 -10.50
CA ALA A 54 -17.33 -2.41 -11.65
C ALA A 54 -18.77 -2.56 -11.14
N ILE A 55 -19.34 -1.47 -10.60
CA ILE A 55 -20.73 -1.42 -10.07
C ILE A 55 -21.67 -0.59 -10.94
N GLY A 56 -21.16 0.15 -11.92
CA GLY A 56 -21.95 0.92 -12.91
C GLY A 56 -22.54 0.02 -14.00
N ASP A 57 -23.63 0.46 -14.61
CA ASP A 57 -24.39 -0.31 -15.64
C ASP A 57 -23.58 -0.53 -16.93
N ASP A 58 -22.63 0.36 -17.25
CA ASP A 58 -21.78 0.32 -18.43
C ASP A 58 -20.40 -0.31 -18.20
N ASP A 59 -20.19 -0.90 -17.01
CA ASP A 59 -18.90 -1.45 -16.59
C ASP A 59 -18.98 -2.94 -16.25
N THR A 60 -17.86 -3.64 -16.38
CA THR A 60 -17.75 -5.08 -16.07
C THR A 60 -16.41 -5.41 -15.39
N ALA A 61 -16.37 -6.51 -14.67
CA ALA A 61 -15.13 -7.05 -14.11
C ALA A 61 -14.05 -7.26 -15.20
N ALA A 62 -14.44 -7.67 -16.41
CA ALA A 62 -13.52 -7.86 -17.52
C ALA A 62 -12.88 -6.54 -17.99
N LEU A 63 -13.65 -5.45 -18.09
CA LEU A 63 -13.11 -4.12 -18.42
C LEU A 63 -12.17 -3.61 -17.33
N HIS A 64 -12.52 -3.86 -16.06
CA HIS A 64 -11.66 -3.49 -14.91
C HIS A 64 -10.35 -4.31 -14.91
N ALA A 65 -10.41 -5.61 -15.28
CA ALA A 65 -9.21 -6.45 -15.42
C ALA A 65 -8.27 -5.89 -16.48
N VAL A 66 -8.79 -5.60 -17.68
CA VAL A 66 -8.01 -5.02 -18.79
C VAL A 66 -7.32 -3.71 -18.38
N ASP A 67 -8.02 -2.82 -17.69
CA ASP A 67 -7.42 -1.56 -17.21
C ASP A 67 -6.33 -1.82 -16.15
N THR A 68 -6.55 -2.79 -15.25
CA THR A 68 -5.58 -3.19 -14.21
C THR A 68 -4.31 -3.78 -14.84
N GLU A 69 -4.45 -4.72 -15.76
CA GLU A 69 -3.34 -5.39 -16.44
C GLU A 69 -2.54 -4.40 -17.30
N ARG A 70 -3.22 -3.52 -18.03
CA ARG A 70 -2.58 -2.46 -18.80
C ARG A 70 -1.77 -1.51 -17.90
N ALA A 71 -2.33 -1.09 -16.76
CA ALA A 71 -1.62 -0.26 -15.81
C ALA A 71 -0.40 -0.98 -15.22
N GLY A 72 -0.50 -2.29 -14.97
CA GLY A 72 0.53 -3.14 -14.40
C GLY A 72 1.68 -3.49 -15.34
N ARG A 73 1.64 -3.03 -16.61
CA ARG A 73 2.75 -3.15 -17.57
C ARG A 73 3.21 -4.59 -17.80
N ASP A 74 2.26 -5.49 -18.04
CA ASP A 74 2.49 -6.91 -18.38
C ASP A 74 3.09 -7.76 -17.25
N LEU A 75 3.10 -7.24 -16.01
CA LEU A 75 3.59 -7.96 -14.84
C LEU A 75 2.51 -8.30 -13.81
N CYS A 76 1.24 -8.05 -14.10
CA CYS A 76 0.19 -8.49 -13.19
C CYS A 76 0.10 -10.02 -13.11
N ARG A 77 -0.18 -10.54 -11.93
CA ARG A 77 -0.58 -11.93 -11.73
C ARG A 77 -2.04 -12.10 -12.15
N PRO A 78 -2.35 -12.78 -13.29
CA PRO A 78 -3.71 -12.79 -13.85
C PRO A 78 -4.77 -13.36 -12.89
N SER A 79 -4.41 -14.40 -12.13
CA SER A 79 -5.33 -14.99 -11.12
C SER A 79 -5.67 -14.03 -9.99
N ALA A 80 -4.72 -13.18 -9.57
CA ALA A 80 -4.94 -12.18 -8.53
C ALA A 80 -5.79 -11.01 -9.05
N VAL A 81 -5.55 -10.55 -10.28
CA VAL A 81 -6.38 -9.54 -10.95
C VAL A 81 -7.81 -10.03 -11.06
N ARG A 82 -8.03 -11.25 -11.56
CA ARG A 82 -9.38 -11.84 -11.67
C ARG A 82 -10.11 -11.84 -10.34
N ILE A 83 -9.47 -12.27 -9.26
CA ILE A 83 -10.06 -12.26 -7.91
C ILE A 83 -10.42 -10.82 -7.49
N LEU A 84 -9.52 -9.87 -7.67
CA LEU A 84 -9.77 -8.48 -7.30
C LEU A 84 -11.02 -7.93 -7.99
N VAL A 85 -11.13 -8.11 -9.30
CA VAL A 85 -12.20 -7.50 -10.09
C VAL A 85 -13.53 -8.24 -9.99
N GLU A 86 -13.52 -9.55 -9.73
CA GLU A 86 -14.73 -10.36 -9.54
C GLU A 86 -15.33 -10.17 -8.12
N GLU A 87 -14.51 -10.16 -7.08
CA GLU A 87 -14.97 -9.99 -5.70
C GLU A 87 -15.18 -8.52 -5.31
N GLY A 88 -14.45 -7.62 -5.96
CA GLY A 88 -14.44 -6.18 -5.66
C GLY A 88 -15.80 -5.51 -5.63
N PRO A 89 -16.67 -5.68 -6.65
CA PRO A 89 -18.01 -5.08 -6.66
C PRO A 89 -18.86 -5.45 -5.44
N ALA A 90 -18.74 -6.68 -4.93
CA ALA A 90 -19.43 -7.11 -3.73
C ALA A 90 -18.90 -6.38 -2.48
N ARG A 91 -17.59 -6.13 -2.40
CA ARG A 91 -16.98 -5.39 -1.27
C ARG A 91 -17.44 -3.94 -1.25
N VAL A 92 -17.52 -3.29 -2.43
CA VAL A 92 -18.04 -1.92 -2.52
C VAL A 92 -19.50 -1.86 -2.08
N ARG A 93 -20.35 -2.78 -2.56
CA ARG A 93 -21.77 -2.85 -2.16
C ARG A 93 -21.96 -3.13 -0.66
N GLU A 94 -21.07 -3.93 -0.05
CA GLU A 94 -21.07 -4.14 1.40
C GLU A 94 -20.81 -2.83 2.15
N LEU A 95 -19.85 -2.03 1.74
CA LEU A 95 -19.57 -0.72 2.35
C LEU A 95 -20.76 0.24 2.21
N ILE A 96 -21.42 0.25 1.05
CA ILE A 96 -22.66 1.02 0.84
C ILE A 96 -23.74 0.56 1.83
N THR A 97 -23.95 -0.75 1.95
CA THR A 97 -24.93 -1.34 2.89
C THR A 97 -24.61 -1.02 4.35
N LEU A 98 -23.32 -0.94 4.69
CA LEU A 98 -22.84 -0.59 6.01
C LEU A 98 -22.97 0.90 6.31
N GLY A 99 -23.28 1.75 5.30
CA GLY A 99 -23.57 3.17 5.47
C GLY A 99 -22.34 4.08 5.21
N VAL A 100 -21.38 3.66 4.39
CA VAL A 100 -20.38 4.60 3.84
C VAL A 100 -21.12 5.57 2.91
N PRO A 101 -21.02 6.88 3.12
CA PRO A 101 -21.77 7.88 2.36
C PRO A 101 -21.03 8.20 1.05
N PHE A 102 -20.95 7.23 0.14
CA PHE A 102 -20.34 7.46 -1.17
C PHE A 102 -21.12 8.50 -1.97
N ASP A 103 -20.39 9.27 -2.76
CA ASP A 103 -20.97 10.20 -3.71
C ASP A 103 -21.89 9.44 -4.68
N PRO A 104 -22.99 10.07 -5.16
CA PRO A 104 -23.94 9.39 -6.04
C PRO A 104 -23.36 9.05 -7.41
N GLU A 105 -22.35 9.78 -7.86
CA GLU A 105 -21.71 9.59 -9.16
C GLU A 105 -20.35 8.92 -9.01
N LEU A 106 -20.09 7.94 -9.86
CA LEU A 106 -18.77 7.30 -9.94
C LEU A 106 -17.76 8.25 -10.60
N SER A 107 -16.57 8.33 -10.04
CA SER A 107 -15.46 9.13 -10.55
C SER A 107 -14.65 8.36 -11.60
N LEU A 108 -13.99 9.13 -12.49
CA LEU A 108 -12.97 8.64 -13.42
C LEU A 108 -11.61 9.06 -12.89
N GLU A 109 -10.68 8.10 -12.81
CA GLU A 109 -9.28 8.37 -12.50
C GLU A 109 -8.36 7.87 -13.62
N GLY A 110 -7.11 8.32 -13.64
CA GLY A 110 -6.16 7.97 -14.69
C GLY A 110 -5.95 6.46 -14.85
N GLY A 111 -5.88 6.00 -16.09
CA GLY A 111 -5.75 4.60 -16.43
C GLY A 111 -7.07 3.82 -16.52
N HIS A 112 -8.18 4.35 -16.01
CA HIS A 112 -9.49 3.72 -16.11
C HIS A 112 -10.18 4.05 -17.44
N SER A 113 -10.79 3.05 -18.08
CA SER A 113 -11.60 3.21 -19.29
C SER A 113 -13.07 3.54 -18.99
N ARG A 114 -13.51 3.41 -17.74
CA ARG A 114 -14.88 3.66 -17.27
C ARG A 114 -14.88 4.39 -15.92
N ARG A 115 -15.96 5.11 -15.64
CA ARG A 115 -16.23 5.66 -14.32
C ARG A 115 -16.62 4.51 -13.39
N ARG A 116 -15.72 4.12 -12.47
CA ARG A 116 -15.93 3.00 -11.52
C ARG A 116 -15.44 3.27 -10.13
N VAL A 117 -14.97 4.47 -9.87
CA VAL A 117 -14.38 4.82 -8.56
C VAL A 117 -15.45 5.42 -7.67
N SER A 118 -15.79 4.73 -6.59
CA SER A 118 -16.67 5.23 -5.52
C SER A 118 -15.87 6.09 -4.57
N SER A 119 -16.22 7.36 -4.42
CA SER A 119 -15.55 8.34 -3.55
C SER A 119 -16.50 8.93 -2.52
N VAL A 120 -15.93 9.58 -1.51
CA VAL A 120 -16.66 10.34 -0.48
C VAL A 120 -16.14 11.77 -0.52
N GLU A 121 -17.04 12.74 -0.75
CA GLU A 121 -16.68 14.17 -0.86
C GLU A 121 -15.46 14.43 -1.76
N GLY A 122 -15.33 13.64 -2.80
CA GLY A 122 -14.22 13.68 -3.76
C GLY A 122 -12.84 13.28 -3.21
N ALA A 123 -12.59 13.40 -1.91
CA ALA A 123 -11.25 13.18 -1.33
C ALA A 123 -11.24 12.68 0.13
N ALA A 124 -12.33 12.12 0.66
CA ALA A 124 -12.44 11.69 2.06
C ALA A 124 -12.75 10.18 2.24
N THR A 125 -12.57 9.39 1.18
CA THR A 125 -12.99 7.98 1.15
C THR A 125 -12.30 7.13 2.22
N GLY A 126 -11.01 7.27 2.37
CA GLY A 126 -10.24 6.49 3.34
C GLY A 126 -10.69 6.74 4.78
N TRP A 127 -10.88 8.02 5.14
CA TRP A 127 -11.43 8.39 6.45
C TRP A 127 -12.82 7.79 6.69
N ALA A 128 -13.73 7.91 5.73
CA ALA A 128 -15.10 7.42 5.88
C ALA A 128 -15.12 5.89 6.09
N VAL A 129 -14.38 5.16 5.26
CA VAL A 129 -14.31 3.68 5.33
C VAL A 129 -13.63 3.22 6.61
N THR A 130 -12.44 3.74 6.93
CA THR A 130 -11.68 3.28 8.11
C THR A 130 -12.36 3.67 9.42
N SER A 131 -12.99 4.86 9.48
CA SER A 131 -13.81 5.29 10.64
C SER A 131 -15.01 4.36 10.85
N LEU A 132 -15.71 3.97 9.78
CA LEU A 132 -16.84 3.05 9.88
C LEU A 132 -16.39 1.68 10.38
N LEU A 133 -15.37 1.08 9.73
CA LEU A 133 -14.86 -0.23 10.09
C LEU A 133 -14.26 -0.23 11.50
N GLY A 134 -13.52 0.83 11.88
CA GLY A 134 -12.96 1.00 13.22
C GLY A 134 -14.04 1.07 14.31
N ARG A 135 -15.11 1.85 14.09
CA ARG A 135 -16.24 1.87 15.01
C ARG A 135 -16.91 0.51 15.16
N ARG A 136 -17.00 -0.28 14.09
CA ARG A 136 -17.53 -1.66 14.16
C ARG A 136 -16.60 -2.57 14.95
N ALA A 137 -15.30 -2.48 14.73
CA ALA A 137 -14.30 -3.25 15.48
C ALA A 137 -14.38 -2.93 16.99
N LEU A 138 -14.46 -1.66 17.36
CA LEU A 138 -14.59 -1.22 18.76
C LEU A 138 -15.88 -1.68 19.45
N ARG A 139 -16.94 -1.97 18.70
CA ARG A 139 -18.22 -2.50 19.24
C ARG A 139 -18.26 -4.01 19.33
N SER A 140 -17.28 -4.71 18.75
CA SER A 140 -17.24 -6.16 18.77
C SER A 140 -16.63 -6.66 20.08
N GLU A 141 -17.37 -7.50 20.81
CA GLU A 141 -16.86 -8.17 22.02
C GLU A 141 -15.74 -9.18 21.73
N ARG A 142 -15.52 -9.52 20.46
CA ARG A 142 -14.50 -10.47 20.03
C ARG A 142 -13.21 -9.82 19.54
N ILE A 143 -13.17 -8.50 19.43
CA ILE A 143 -11.99 -7.76 18.97
C ILE A 143 -11.46 -6.90 20.11
N ALA A 144 -10.24 -7.16 20.53
CA ALA A 144 -9.45 -6.27 21.38
C ALA A 144 -8.44 -5.51 20.51
N THR A 145 -8.20 -4.23 20.81
CA THR A 145 -7.19 -3.42 20.11
C THR A 145 -6.24 -2.81 21.12
N ILE A 146 -4.94 -2.94 20.86
CA ILE A 146 -3.87 -2.30 21.63
C ILE A 146 -3.15 -1.34 20.68
N GLU A 147 -3.23 -0.06 20.96
CA GLU A 147 -2.56 1.01 20.23
C GLU A 147 -1.19 1.33 20.83
N ALA A 148 -0.38 2.09 20.09
CA ALA A 148 0.96 2.53 20.48
C ALA A 148 1.89 1.36 20.86
N THR A 149 1.72 0.20 20.22
CA THR A 149 2.49 -1.01 20.44
C THR A 149 3.14 -1.48 19.13
N ALA A 150 4.46 -1.33 19.04
CA ALA A 150 5.23 -1.80 17.90
C ALA A 150 5.39 -3.32 17.93
N VAL A 151 5.33 -3.96 16.76
CA VAL A 151 5.79 -5.34 16.59
C VAL A 151 7.26 -5.30 16.20
N LEU A 152 8.11 -5.96 16.98
CA LEU A 152 9.57 -5.94 16.84
C LEU A 152 10.09 -7.11 16.01
N SER A 153 9.48 -8.30 16.18
CA SER A 153 9.82 -9.51 15.42
C SER A 153 8.64 -10.50 15.39
N LEU A 154 8.74 -11.50 14.52
CA LEU A 154 7.85 -12.66 14.53
C LEU A 154 8.41 -13.72 15.47
N LEU A 155 7.52 -14.45 16.15
CA LEU A 155 7.84 -15.65 16.91
C LEU A 155 7.66 -16.85 15.98
N VAL A 156 8.74 -17.42 15.50
CA VAL A 156 8.72 -18.59 14.60
C VAL A 156 9.33 -19.79 15.30
N VAL A 157 8.59 -20.88 15.38
CA VAL A 157 9.02 -22.16 15.96
C VAL A 157 8.77 -23.25 14.94
N ASP A 158 9.78 -24.03 14.63
CA ASP A 158 9.70 -25.12 13.63
C ASP A 158 9.06 -24.72 12.29
N GLY A 159 9.41 -23.51 11.77
CA GLY A 159 8.90 -22.98 10.51
C GLY A 159 7.46 -22.48 10.56
N ARG A 160 6.86 -22.36 11.75
CA ARG A 160 5.52 -21.83 11.98
C ARG A 160 5.57 -20.55 12.80
N CYS A 161 4.89 -19.51 12.33
CA CYS A 161 4.62 -18.31 13.11
C CYS A 161 3.56 -18.65 14.19
N ILE A 162 3.91 -18.38 15.44
CA ILE A 162 3.06 -18.58 16.61
C ILE A 162 2.67 -17.25 17.28
N GLY A 163 3.03 -16.12 16.68
CA GLY A 163 2.74 -14.79 17.19
C GLY A 163 3.87 -13.79 16.91
N VAL A 164 3.93 -12.76 17.74
CA VAL A 164 4.88 -11.64 17.61
C VAL A 164 5.52 -11.28 18.93
N LEU A 165 6.67 -10.63 18.86
CA LEU A 165 7.33 -10.00 20.00
C LEU A 165 7.03 -8.49 19.97
N THR A 166 6.60 -7.96 21.12
CA THR A 166 6.39 -6.53 21.37
C THR A 166 7.32 -6.03 22.48
N PRO A 167 7.45 -4.72 22.71
CA PRO A 167 8.19 -4.19 23.87
C PRO A 167 7.66 -4.70 25.22
N GLU A 168 6.37 -5.02 25.30
CA GLU A 168 5.70 -5.54 26.49
C GLU A 168 5.85 -7.05 26.65
N GLY A 169 6.42 -7.74 25.66
CA GLY A 169 6.65 -9.17 25.65
C GLY A 169 5.99 -9.91 24.49
N PRO A 170 6.01 -11.25 24.51
CA PRO A 170 5.44 -12.08 23.45
C PRO A 170 3.91 -12.04 23.45
N VAL A 171 3.33 -12.04 22.25
CA VAL A 171 1.89 -12.20 22.00
C VAL A 171 1.71 -13.39 21.09
N THR A 172 1.07 -14.44 21.60
CA THR A 172 0.88 -15.69 20.84
C THR A 172 -0.51 -15.80 20.23
N ALA A 173 -0.59 -16.37 19.02
CA ALA A 173 -1.84 -16.57 18.30
C ALA A 173 -1.77 -17.81 17.41
N ARG A 174 -2.92 -18.38 17.11
CA ARG A 174 -3.07 -19.48 16.15
C ARG A 174 -2.65 -19.09 14.74
N ALA A 175 -3.00 -17.86 14.34
CA ALA A 175 -2.61 -17.25 13.08
C ALA A 175 -2.29 -15.77 13.26
N THR A 176 -1.31 -15.27 12.52
CA THR A 176 -0.91 -13.86 12.50
C THR A 176 -1.09 -13.27 11.12
N ILE A 177 -1.83 -12.17 11.00
CA ILE A 177 -2.06 -11.44 9.75
C ILE A 177 -1.32 -10.11 9.83
N LEU A 178 -0.30 -9.92 8.98
CA LEU A 178 0.38 -8.64 8.82
C LEU A 178 -0.42 -7.75 7.86
N ALA A 179 -0.84 -6.58 8.34
CA ALA A 179 -1.58 -5.55 7.60
C ALA A 179 -1.04 -4.15 7.90
N MET A 180 0.30 -4.04 7.94
CA MET A 180 1.03 -2.91 8.50
C MET A 180 1.30 -1.78 7.50
N GLY A 181 0.78 -1.88 6.27
CA GLY A 181 1.02 -0.91 5.20
C GLY A 181 2.41 -1.03 4.57
N GLY A 182 2.76 -0.06 3.74
CA GLY A 182 3.97 -0.09 2.92
C GLY A 182 5.18 0.62 3.52
N ALA A 183 6.06 1.09 2.64
CA ALA A 183 7.37 1.67 2.98
C ALA A 183 7.57 3.11 2.49
N ALA A 184 6.54 3.77 1.94
CA ALA A 184 6.70 5.04 1.24
C ALA A 184 7.29 6.18 2.12
N ALA A 185 7.20 6.09 3.45
CA ALA A 185 7.80 7.06 4.35
C ALA A 185 9.32 6.85 4.55
N LEU A 186 9.94 5.85 3.92
CA LEU A 186 11.40 5.78 3.77
C LEU A 186 11.94 6.83 2.80
N TRP A 187 11.13 7.38 1.90
CA TRP A 187 11.51 8.47 1.01
C TRP A 187 11.25 9.82 1.69
N ALA A 188 12.18 10.77 1.56
CA ALA A 188 12.02 12.11 2.15
C ALA A 188 10.75 12.80 1.65
N ARG A 189 10.42 12.65 0.37
CA ARG A 189 9.16 13.14 -0.22
C ARG A 189 8.15 12.01 -0.27
N THR A 190 7.11 12.11 0.56
CA THR A 190 6.12 11.05 0.73
C THR A 190 4.75 11.63 1.05
N THR A 191 3.70 10.92 0.62
CA THR A 191 2.31 11.19 1.01
C THR A 191 1.90 10.44 2.27
N ASN A 192 2.73 9.51 2.74
CA ASN A 192 2.37 8.59 3.80
C ASN A 192 2.73 9.12 5.19
N PRO A 193 2.02 8.67 6.25
CA PRO A 193 2.41 8.91 7.64
C PRO A 193 3.84 8.45 7.92
N ALA A 194 4.52 9.13 8.83
CA ALA A 194 5.96 8.91 9.11
C ALA A 194 6.31 7.48 9.55
N GLY A 195 5.34 6.76 10.11
CA GLY A 195 5.52 5.37 10.57
C GLY A 195 5.48 4.32 9.45
N GLN A 196 5.13 4.67 8.21
CA GLN A 196 5.03 3.72 7.10
C GLN A 196 6.39 3.48 6.43
N ILE A 197 7.29 2.81 7.13
CA ILE A 197 8.68 2.59 6.75
C ILE A 197 9.00 1.14 6.35
N GLY A 198 7.96 0.29 6.12
CA GLY A 198 8.11 -1.09 5.68
C GLY A 198 8.42 -2.08 6.79
N ASP A 199 7.98 -1.84 8.01
CA ASP A 199 8.24 -2.73 9.16
C ASP A 199 7.78 -4.16 8.91
N ALA A 200 6.63 -4.36 8.24
CA ALA A 200 6.14 -5.70 7.90
C ALA A 200 7.15 -6.49 7.06
N VAL A 201 7.72 -5.84 6.05
CA VAL A 201 8.73 -6.46 5.17
C VAL A 201 10.00 -6.76 5.96
N ALA A 202 10.46 -5.82 6.79
CA ALA A 202 11.67 -5.99 7.60
C ALA A 202 11.56 -7.19 8.54
N ILE A 203 10.48 -7.29 9.33
CA ILE A 203 10.29 -8.41 10.27
C ILE A 203 10.03 -9.74 9.55
N ALA A 204 9.33 -9.73 8.42
CA ALA A 204 9.05 -10.92 7.64
C ALA A 204 10.31 -11.50 7.01
N VAL A 205 11.13 -10.68 6.36
CA VAL A 205 12.40 -11.15 5.75
C VAL A 205 13.39 -11.63 6.79
N THR A 206 13.43 -10.98 7.96
CA THR A 206 14.26 -11.41 9.10
C THR A 206 13.80 -12.77 9.62
N ALA A 207 12.51 -13.05 9.63
CA ALA A 207 11.94 -14.33 10.02
C ALA A 207 12.06 -15.41 8.93
N GLY A 208 12.55 -15.06 7.75
CA GLY A 208 12.74 -15.99 6.64
C GLY A 208 11.56 -16.09 5.69
N ALA A 209 10.62 -15.14 5.67
CA ALA A 209 9.58 -15.08 4.64
C ALA A 209 10.12 -14.56 3.31
N ALA A 210 9.54 -15.05 2.21
CA ALA A 210 9.85 -14.52 0.88
C ALA A 210 9.26 -13.12 0.69
N VAL A 211 10.01 -12.26 -0.02
CA VAL A 211 9.56 -10.92 -0.44
C VAL A 211 9.78 -10.73 -1.94
N ALA A 212 8.95 -9.93 -2.58
CA ALA A 212 9.00 -9.71 -4.02
C ALA A 212 8.83 -8.24 -4.41
N ASP A 213 9.36 -7.89 -5.60
CA ASP A 213 9.05 -6.65 -6.32
C ASP A 213 9.34 -5.37 -5.53
N MET A 214 10.35 -5.39 -4.65
CA MET A 214 10.68 -4.27 -3.77
C MET A 214 11.16 -3.02 -4.52
N GLU A 215 11.55 -3.14 -5.78
CA GLU A 215 11.90 -2.02 -6.66
C GLU A 215 10.71 -1.18 -7.09
N PHE A 216 9.47 -1.70 -7.00
CA PHE A 216 8.28 -1.00 -7.47
C PHE A 216 7.67 -0.12 -6.39
N MET A 217 8.20 1.11 -6.27
CA MET A 217 7.63 2.21 -5.51
C MET A 217 6.87 3.14 -6.46
N GLN A 218 5.55 3.26 -6.28
CA GLN A 218 4.75 4.20 -7.06
C GLN A 218 4.84 5.62 -6.46
N PHE A 219 5.22 6.58 -7.30
CA PHE A 219 5.22 7.99 -6.94
C PHE A 219 3.93 8.65 -7.41
N HIS A 220 3.22 9.35 -6.49
CA HIS A 220 2.11 10.19 -6.88
C HIS A 220 2.65 11.48 -7.51
N PRO A 221 2.21 11.85 -8.72
CA PRO A 221 2.80 12.97 -9.43
C PRO A 221 2.49 14.34 -8.81
N THR A 222 1.28 14.51 -8.27
CA THR A 222 0.77 15.81 -7.81
C THR A 222 0.65 15.87 -6.29
N VAL A 223 1.76 16.17 -5.62
CA VAL A 223 1.81 16.48 -4.20
C VAL A 223 2.25 17.94 -4.06
N LEU A 224 1.61 18.70 -3.17
CA LEU A 224 1.98 20.09 -2.92
C LEU A 224 3.46 20.17 -2.50
N GLU A 225 4.25 20.96 -3.23
CA GLU A 225 5.69 21.06 -3.01
C GLU A 225 6.01 21.48 -1.57
N GLY A 226 6.97 20.78 -0.94
CA GLY A 226 7.36 21.00 0.45
C GLY A 226 6.39 20.51 1.51
N SER A 227 5.36 19.74 1.12
CA SER A 227 4.37 19.17 2.05
C SER A 227 4.09 17.68 1.77
N ARG A 228 3.16 17.09 2.54
CA ARG A 228 2.60 15.76 2.29
C ARG A 228 1.20 15.82 1.69
N LEU A 229 0.69 17.01 1.38
CA LEU A 229 -0.66 17.19 0.89
C LEU A 229 -0.78 16.63 -0.52
N LEU A 230 -1.47 15.52 -0.64
CA LEU A 230 -1.81 14.90 -1.90
C LEU A 230 -2.88 15.73 -2.61
N LEU A 231 -2.61 16.14 -3.84
CA LEU A 231 -3.60 16.71 -4.75
C LEU A 231 -4.13 15.57 -5.61
N THR A 232 -5.29 15.05 -5.21
CA THR A 232 -5.87 13.81 -5.74
C THR A 232 -5.94 13.76 -7.27
N GLU A 233 -5.82 12.58 -7.83
CA GLU A 233 -5.92 12.33 -9.28
C GLU A 233 -7.30 12.71 -9.84
N ALA A 234 -8.34 12.66 -9.03
CA ALA A 234 -9.68 13.10 -9.41
C ALA A 234 -9.70 14.56 -9.90
N LEU A 235 -8.83 15.45 -9.39
CA LEU A 235 -8.71 16.83 -9.90
C LEU A 235 -8.33 16.84 -11.39
N ARG A 236 -7.38 15.97 -11.80
CA ARG A 236 -6.97 15.83 -13.21
C ARG A 236 -8.08 15.18 -14.04
N GLY A 237 -8.80 14.23 -13.47
CA GLY A 237 -10.00 13.64 -14.06
C GLY A 237 -11.13 14.66 -14.31
N GLU A 238 -11.21 15.72 -13.51
CA GLU A 238 -12.15 16.83 -13.67
C GLU A 238 -11.58 17.97 -14.53
N GLY A 239 -10.40 17.81 -15.13
CA GLY A 239 -9.84 18.73 -16.10
C GLY A 239 -8.75 19.68 -15.59
N ALA A 240 -8.21 19.46 -14.38
CA ALA A 240 -7.02 20.20 -13.94
C ALA A 240 -5.82 19.89 -14.82
N THR A 241 -5.02 20.91 -15.15
CA THR A 241 -3.90 20.80 -16.09
C THR A 241 -2.55 20.96 -15.40
N LEU A 242 -1.53 20.32 -15.96
CA LEU A 242 -0.13 20.43 -15.49
C LEU A 242 0.64 21.43 -16.37
N LEU A 243 1.15 22.47 -15.72
CA LEU A 243 1.89 23.56 -16.35
C LEU A 243 3.36 23.54 -15.94
N ASP A 244 4.25 23.85 -16.86
CA ASP A 244 5.65 24.10 -16.56
C ASP A 244 5.87 25.57 -16.11
N SER A 245 7.12 25.96 -15.88
CA SER A 245 7.48 27.31 -15.44
C SER A 245 7.17 28.41 -16.47
N SER A 246 6.92 28.08 -17.73
CA SER A 246 6.48 29.00 -18.77
C SER A 246 4.95 29.11 -18.86
N GLY A 247 4.22 28.30 -18.11
CA GLY A 247 2.76 28.22 -18.14
C GLY A 247 2.21 27.33 -19.27
N GLU A 248 3.06 26.50 -19.87
CA GLU A 248 2.69 25.61 -20.97
C GLU A 248 2.41 24.19 -20.44
N ARG A 249 1.37 23.53 -21.00
CA ARG A 249 1.09 22.11 -20.75
C ARG A 249 2.19 21.26 -21.39
N PHE A 250 2.62 20.21 -20.71
CA PHE A 250 3.76 19.39 -21.13
C PHE A 250 3.54 17.87 -21.06
N VAL A 251 2.38 17.43 -20.57
CA VAL A 251 2.05 16.00 -20.41
C VAL A 251 0.55 15.79 -20.54
N ASP A 252 0.12 14.59 -20.92
CA ASP A 252 -1.27 14.16 -20.77
C ASP A 252 -1.53 13.89 -19.27
N GLU A 253 -2.38 14.67 -18.64
CA GLU A 253 -2.69 14.61 -17.22
C GLU A 253 -3.37 13.31 -16.80
N LEU A 254 -4.01 12.60 -17.76
CA LEU A 254 -4.67 11.31 -17.51
C LEU A 254 -3.78 10.11 -17.86
N ALA A 255 -2.57 10.35 -18.33
CA ALA A 255 -1.58 9.28 -18.49
C ALA A 255 -1.31 8.56 -17.14
N PRO A 256 -0.84 7.31 -17.18
CA PRO A 256 -0.46 6.56 -15.97
C PRO A 256 0.54 7.33 -15.09
N ARG A 257 0.43 7.12 -13.78
CA ARG A 257 1.22 7.87 -12.76
C ARG A 257 2.71 7.85 -12.99
N ASP A 258 3.25 6.71 -13.44
CA ASP A 258 4.67 6.53 -13.74
C ASP A 258 5.13 7.48 -14.86
N GLU A 259 4.33 7.68 -15.89
CA GLU A 259 4.63 8.59 -17.00
C GLU A 259 4.56 10.05 -16.57
N VAL A 260 3.51 10.42 -15.84
CA VAL A 260 3.34 11.79 -15.34
C VAL A 260 4.45 12.15 -14.35
N ALA A 261 4.80 11.26 -13.41
CA ALA A 261 5.86 11.49 -12.45
C ALA A 261 7.22 11.70 -13.14
N ARG A 262 7.55 10.88 -14.15
CA ARG A 262 8.78 11.06 -14.95
C ARG A 262 8.77 12.37 -15.74
N ALA A 263 7.63 12.77 -16.29
CA ALA A 263 7.51 14.04 -17.01
C ALA A 263 7.76 15.23 -16.09
N LEU A 264 7.22 15.21 -14.86
CA LEU A 264 7.47 16.25 -13.85
C LEU A 264 8.96 16.33 -13.48
N VAL A 265 9.62 15.20 -13.23
CA VAL A 265 11.06 15.18 -12.90
C VAL A 265 11.90 15.76 -14.05
N ARG A 266 11.59 15.42 -15.30
CA ARG A 266 12.30 15.97 -16.48
C ARG A 266 12.10 17.47 -16.67
N LYS A 267 10.91 17.98 -16.33
CA LYS A 267 10.59 19.41 -16.41
C LYS A 267 11.14 20.23 -15.22
N GLY A 268 11.38 19.58 -14.07
CA GLY A 268 11.80 20.22 -12.84
C GLY A 268 10.60 20.88 -12.15
N ARG A 269 10.49 22.21 -12.19
CA ARG A 269 9.39 22.93 -11.53
C ARG A 269 8.10 22.82 -12.33
N ALA A 270 7.03 22.37 -11.68
CA ALA A 270 5.72 22.21 -12.30
C ALA A 270 4.58 22.67 -11.38
N PHE A 271 3.44 22.94 -11.98
CA PHE A 271 2.26 23.49 -11.29
C PHE A 271 1.00 22.78 -11.74
N LEU A 272 0.08 22.55 -10.79
CA LEU A 272 -1.28 22.05 -11.07
C LEU A 272 -2.23 23.25 -11.13
N ASP A 273 -2.89 23.44 -12.25
CA ASP A 273 -3.86 24.53 -12.45
C ASP A 273 -5.28 24.03 -12.17
N LEU A 274 -5.90 24.58 -11.13
CA LEU A 274 -7.24 24.24 -10.66
C LEU A 274 -8.29 25.32 -11.02
N ARG A 275 -7.92 26.35 -11.76
CA ARG A 275 -8.82 27.49 -12.03
C ARG A 275 -10.02 27.12 -12.90
N SER A 276 -9.89 26.10 -13.74
CA SER A 276 -10.92 25.67 -14.70
C SER A 276 -11.88 24.60 -14.22
N ILE A 277 -11.62 23.96 -13.05
CA ILE A 277 -12.44 22.86 -12.53
C ILE A 277 -13.53 23.35 -11.57
N ASP A 278 -14.55 22.50 -11.35
CA ASP A 278 -15.54 22.72 -10.28
C ASP A 278 -14.93 22.33 -8.93
N ARG A 279 -14.38 23.33 -8.24
CA ARG A 279 -13.73 23.17 -6.93
C ARG A 279 -14.70 22.81 -5.81
N SER A 280 -16.02 23.05 -5.98
CA SER A 280 -17.03 22.71 -4.97
C SER A 280 -17.17 21.19 -4.73
N ARG A 281 -16.67 20.38 -5.66
CA ARG A 281 -16.62 18.91 -5.53
C ARG A 281 -15.52 18.42 -4.56
N PHE A 282 -14.60 19.31 -4.15
CA PHE A 282 -13.44 18.97 -3.30
C PHE A 282 -13.29 19.93 -2.12
N PRO A 283 -14.33 20.16 -1.32
CA PRO A 283 -14.34 21.26 -0.35
C PRO A 283 -13.23 21.12 0.71
N GLY A 284 -13.00 19.91 1.22
CA GLY A 284 -11.96 19.64 2.21
C GLY A 284 -10.56 19.88 1.65
N LEU A 285 -10.30 19.44 0.41
CA LEU A 285 -8.99 19.62 -0.23
C LEU A 285 -8.72 21.09 -0.55
N MET A 286 -9.73 21.83 -1.02
CA MET A 286 -9.56 23.28 -1.25
C MET A 286 -9.19 24.01 0.04
N ALA A 287 -9.86 23.69 1.15
CA ALA A 287 -9.54 24.27 2.45
C ALA A 287 -8.10 23.96 2.91
N GLU A 288 -7.58 22.75 2.64
CA GLU A 288 -6.19 22.39 2.97
C GLU A 288 -5.16 23.12 2.08
N ILE A 289 -5.47 23.32 0.79
CA ILE A 289 -4.65 24.14 -0.11
C ILE A 289 -4.59 25.60 0.39
N GLU A 290 -5.73 26.18 0.75
CA GLU A 290 -5.81 27.55 1.27
C GLU A 290 -5.05 27.71 2.60
N LYS A 291 -5.18 26.75 3.53
CA LYS A 291 -4.37 26.70 4.77
C LYS A 291 -2.87 26.63 4.50
N SER A 292 -2.48 26.05 3.38
CA SER A 292 -1.07 25.97 2.94
C SER A 292 -0.59 27.26 2.28
N GLY A 293 -1.42 28.31 2.22
CA GLY A 293 -1.06 29.63 1.72
C GLY A 293 -1.29 29.85 0.22
N PHE A 294 -2.03 28.97 -0.45
CA PHE A 294 -2.34 29.07 -1.88
C PHE A 294 -3.83 29.32 -2.11
N ASP A 295 -4.16 30.17 -3.07
CA ASP A 295 -5.52 30.36 -3.56
C ASP A 295 -5.72 29.60 -4.88
N PRO A 296 -6.40 28.43 -4.87
CA PRO A 296 -6.57 27.62 -6.07
C PRO A 296 -7.51 28.26 -7.11
N ALA A 297 -8.21 29.33 -6.76
CA ALA A 297 -9.05 30.08 -7.70
C ALA A 297 -8.26 31.07 -8.55
N VAL A 298 -7.10 31.48 -8.07
CA VAL A 298 -6.32 32.60 -8.67
C VAL A 298 -5.01 32.14 -9.29
N GLN A 299 -4.33 31.16 -8.65
CA GLN A 299 -2.98 30.77 -9.06
C GLN A 299 -2.83 29.25 -9.21
N PRO A 300 -1.97 28.77 -10.14
CA PRO A 300 -1.55 27.38 -10.18
C PRO A 300 -0.76 26.98 -8.93
N ILE A 301 -0.91 25.73 -8.50
CA ILE A 301 -0.35 25.20 -7.25
C ILE A 301 0.96 24.46 -7.56
N PRO A 302 2.09 24.79 -6.91
CA PRO A 302 3.35 24.09 -7.13
C PRO A 302 3.27 22.64 -6.69
N VAL A 303 3.70 21.73 -7.55
CA VAL A 303 3.61 20.28 -7.32
C VAL A 303 4.92 19.58 -7.62
N SER A 304 5.16 18.50 -6.89
CA SER A 304 6.28 17.58 -7.14
C SER A 304 5.82 16.12 -6.92
N PRO A 305 6.49 15.13 -7.56
CA PRO A 305 6.27 13.74 -7.23
C PRO A 305 6.66 13.42 -5.79
N ALA A 306 5.94 12.46 -5.18
CA ALA A 306 6.28 11.93 -3.87
C ALA A 306 5.97 10.42 -3.79
N ALA A 307 6.75 9.65 -3.02
CA ALA A 307 6.52 8.24 -2.78
C ALA A 307 5.14 8.05 -2.15
N HIS A 308 4.36 7.12 -2.71
CA HIS A 308 2.94 7.02 -2.39
C HIS A 308 2.48 5.61 -2.06
N TYR A 309 2.92 4.60 -2.83
CA TYR A 309 2.44 3.23 -2.67
C TYR A 309 3.53 2.21 -3.00
N THR A 310 3.78 1.29 -2.08
CA THR A 310 4.70 0.16 -2.26
C THR A 310 3.95 -0.98 -2.96
N ILE A 311 4.41 -1.40 -4.14
CA ILE A 311 3.77 -2.48 -4.91
C ILE A 311 4.28 -3.82 -4.44
N GLY A 312 5.59 -3.93 -4.22
CA GLY A 312 6.22 -5.10 -3.64
C GLY A 312 5.91 -5.32 -2.17
N GLY A 313 6.37 -6.41 -1.63
CA GLY A 313 6.14 -6.78 -0.23
C GLY A 313 6.34 -8.26 0.06
N ILE A 314 5.66 -8.77 1.07
CA ILE A 314 5.70 -10.17 1.49
C ILE A 314 4.94 -11.01 0.46
N VAL A 315 5.57 -12.06 -0.08
CA VAL A 315 4.95 -12.96 -1.07
C VAL A 315 3.78 -13.70 -0.45
N THR A 316 2.63 -13.69 -1.14
CA THR A 316 1.44 -14.40 -0.70
C THR A 316 0.83 -15.25 -1.81
N ASP A 317 0.12 -16.30 -1.39
CA ASP A 317 -0.84 -16.96 -2.26
C ASP A 317 -2.13 -16.12 -2.42
N LEU A 318 -3.10 -16.62 -3.17
CA LEU A 318 -4.38 -15.95 -3.40
C LEU A 318 -5.30 -15.90 -2.15
N HIS A 319 -4.86 -16.46 -1.06
CA HIS A 319 -5.54 -16.46 0.25
C HIS A 319 -4.75 -15.68 1.32
N GLY A 320 -3.71 -14.94 0.92
CA GLY A 320 -2.87 -14.17 1.83
C GLY A 320 -1.89 -15.02 2.65
N ARG A 321 -1.74 -16.34 2.39
CA ARG A 321 -0.77 -17.19 3.08
C ARG A 321 0.63 -16.87 2.60
N THR A 322 1.58 -16.75 3.52
CA THR A 322 3.01 -16.69 3.21
C THR A 322 3.61 -18.10 3.13
N ASP A 323 4.91 -18.20 2.89
CA ASP A 323 5.67 -19.45 2.96
C ASP A 323 6.02 -19.88 4.42
N ILE A 324 5.70 -19.07 5.42
CA ILE A 324 5.78 -19.44 6.85
C ILE A 324 4.38 -19.87 7.32
N GLY A 325 4.23 -21.10 7.81
CA GLY A 325 2.95 -21.59 8.34
C GLY A 325 2.40 -20.67 9.43
N GLY A 326 1.08 -20.43 9.46
CA GLY A 326 0.43 -19.55 10.43
C GLY A 326 0.66 -18.05 10.23
N LEU A 327 1.45 -17.65 9.21
CA LEU A 327 1.69 -16.26 8.86
C LEU A 327 0.97 -15.88 7.56
N TYR A 328 0.27 -14.76 7.62
CA TYR A 328 -0.50 -14.16 6.52
C TYR A 328 -0.08 -12.71 6.31
N ALA A 329 -0.27 -12.19 5.10
CA ALA A 329 -0.13 -10.76 4.81
C ALA A 329 -1.27 -10.28 3.92
N ALA A 330 -1.73 -9.03 4.11
CA ALA A 330 -2.79 -8.44 3.33
C ALA A 330 -2.64 -6.91 3.22
N GLY A 331 -3.15 -6.35 2.13
CA GLY A 331 -3.00 -4.93 1.80
C GLY A 331 -1.56 -4.61 1.38
N GLU A 332 -1.14 -3.36 1.52
CA GLU A 332 0.09 -2.83 0.93
C GLU A 332 1.39 -3.52 1.37
N CYS A 333 1.41 -4.27 2.48
CA CYS A 333 2.60 -5.05 2.86
C CYS A 333 2.72 -6.40 2.12
N ALA A 334 1.71 -6.80 1.36
CA ALA A 334 1.64 -8.07 0.65
C ALA A 334 1.95 -7.89 -0.85
N ALA A 335 2.82 -8.72 -1.41
CA ALA A 335 3.02 -8.83 -2.84
C ALA A 335 2.03 -9.88 -3.40
N THR A 336 0.83 -9.44 -3.75
CA THR A 336 -0.22 -10.29 -4.35
C THR A 336 -0.02 -10.53 -5.84
N GLY A 337 0.77 -9.64 -6.49
CA GLY A 337 0.95 -9.58 -7.93
C GLY A 337 -0.18 -8.86 -8.68
N VAL A 338 -1.20 -8.33 -7.99
CA VAL A 338 -2.33 -7.61 -8.62
C VAL A 338 -1.86 -6.39 -9.40
N HIS A 339 -0.86 -5.68 -8.92
CA HIS A 339 -0.49 -4.36 -9.43
C HIS A 339 0.62 -4.39 -10.48
N GLY A 340 1.27 -5.53 -10.70
CA GLY A 340 2.39 -5.62 -11.62
C GLY A 340 3.46 -4.56 -11.34
N ALA A 341 3.93 -3.89 -12.37
CA ALA A 341 4.94 -2.84 -12.24
C ALA A 341 4.38 -1.42 -12.01
N ASN A 342 3.05 -1.24 -11.96
CA ASN A 342 2.43 0.05 -11.70
C ASN A 342 0.94 -0.13 -11.34
N ARG A 343 0.55 0.37 -10.17
CA ARG A 343 -0.80 0.20 -9.62
C ARG A 343 -1.80 1.11 -10.34
N LEU A 344 -2.92 0.54 -10.80
CA LEU A 344 -4.07 1.31 -11.24
C LEU A 344 -4.66 2.10 -10.06
N ALA A 345 -5.01 3.35 -10.29
CA ALA A 345 -5.59 4.21 -9.26
C ALA A 345 -6.80 3.55 -8.57
N SER A 346 -7.00 3.81 -7.29
CA SER A 346 -8.12 3.31 -6.46
C SER A 346 -8.27 1.78 -6.32
N ASN A 347 -7.32 0.97 -6.84
CA ASN A 347 -7.28 -0.47 -6.60
C ASN A 347 -6.72 -0.85 -5.21
N SER A 348 -5.98 0.04 -4.51
CA SER A 348 -5.35 -0.31 -3.23
C SER A 348 -6.33 -0.57 -2.09
N LEU A 349 -7.34 0.29 -1.92
CA LEU A 349 -8.38 0.05 -0.92
C LEU A 349 -9.24 -1.17 -1.29
N LEU A 350 -9.49 -1.38 -2.58
CA LEU A 350 -10.18 -2.59 -3.04
C LEU A 350 -9.40 -3.86 -2.69
N GLU A 351 -8.08 -3.86 -2.92
CA GLU A 351 -7.19 -4.96 -2.52
C GLU A 351 -7.25 -5.22 -1.02
N CYS A 352 -7.22 -4.17 -0.19
CA CYS A 352 -7.34 -4.28 1.26
C CYS A 352 -8.64 -5.02 1.67
N LEU A 353 -9.76 -4.72 1.02
CA LEU A 353 -11.06 -5.33 1.32
C LEU A 353 -11.13 -6.78 0.83
N VAL A 354 -10.66 -7.05 -0.40
CA VAL A 354 -10.72 -8.38 -1.01
C VAL A 354 -9.73 -9.33 -0.34
N PHE A 355 -8.44 -8.98 -0.32
CA PHE A 355 -7.41 -9.88 0.20
C PHE A 355 -7.34 -9.89 1.74
N GLY A 356 -7.73 -8.80 2.42
CA GLY A 356 -7.92 -8.81 3.87
C GLY A 356 -8.99 -9.81 4.31
N ARG A 357 -10.13 -9.86 3.58
CA ARG A 357 -11.17 -10.88 3.79
C ARG A 357 -10.64 -12.30 3.52
N ARG A 358 -9.92 -12.50 2.42
CA ARG A 358 -9.40 -13.83 2.03
C ARG A 358 -8.37 -14.34 3.03
N ALA A 359 -7.47 -13.48 3.50
CA ALA A 359 -6.50 -13.81 4.54
C ALA A 359 -7.18 -14.20 5.86
N ALA A 360 -8.19 -13.45 6.29
CA ALA A 360 -8.94 -13.77 7.50
C ALA A 360 -9.63 -15.13 7.41
N LEU A 361 -10.31 -15.42 6.29
CA LEU A 361 -10.99 -16.71 6.10
C LEU A 361 -9.99 -17.86 6.12
N ALA A 362 -8.84 -17.71 5.47
CA ALA A 362 -7.81 -18.74 5.46
C ALA A 362 -7.12 -18.92 6.83
N ALA A 363 -6.95 -17.84 7.58
CA ALA A 363 -6.38 -17.87 8.93
C ALA A 363 -7.27 -18.66 9.93
N LEU A 364 -8.57 -18.73 9.69
CA LEU A 364 -9.49 -19.50 10.52
C LEU A 364 -9.35 -21.02 10.36
N ASP A 365 -8.74 -21.48 9.26
CA ASP A 365 -8.48 -22.91 9.00
C ASP A 365 -7.21 -23.43 9.73
N GLU A 366 -6.39 -22.50 10.31
CA GLU A 366 -5.19 -22.92 11.04
C GLU A 366 -5.53 -23.78 12.26
N PRO A 367 -4.73 -24.82 12.53
CA PRO A 367 -4.93 -25.64 13.73
C PRO A 367 -4.71 -24.83 15.02
N PRO A 368 -5.38 -25.18 16.11
CA PRO A 368 -5.14 -24.55 17.41
C PRO A 368 -3.65 -24.56 17.80
N LEU A 369 -3.19 -23.50 18.44
CA LEU A 369 -1.81 -23.42 18.95
C LEU A 369 -1.67 -24.45 20.09
N PRO A 370 -0.65 -25.35 20.03
CA PRO A 370 -0.32 -26.25 21.12
C PRO A 370 -0.11 -25.52 22.46
N ALA A 371 -0.55 -26.08 23.56
CA ALA A 371 -0.42 -25.44 24.88
C ALA A 371 1.05 -25.11 25.22
N SER A 372 2.00 -25.97 24.82
CA SER A 372 3.44 -25.78 25.03
C SER A 372 4.02 -24.55 24.29
N LEU A 373 3.32 -24.03 23.30
CA LEU A 373 3.76 -22.86 22.52
C LEU A 373 3.04 -21.57 22.92
N ARG A 374 2.11 -21.62 23.89
CA ARG A 374 1.35 -20.44 24.30
C ARG A 374 2.15 -19.49 25.20
N ASP A 375 3.08 -20.05 25.96
CA ASP A 375 3.89 -19.33 26.94
C ASP A 375 5.38 -19.31 26.54
N VAL A 376 5.65 -19.18 25.22
CA VAL A 376 7.02 -19.10 24.69
C VAL A 376 7.68 -17.83 25.20
N VAL A 377 8.82 -17.97 25.82
CA VAL A 377 9.71 -16.85 26.17
C VAL A 377 10.84 -16.83 25.16
N PRO A 378 11.04 -15.72 24.42
CA PRO A 378 12.17 -15.61 23.51
C PRO A 378 13.50 -15.79 24.24
N GLU A 379 14.43 -16.51 23.62
CA GLU A 379 15.77 -16.72 24.17
C GLU A 379 16.64 -15.46 24.07
N GLU A 380 16.37 -14.63 23.05
CA GLU A 380 17.10 -13.39 22.79
C GLU A 380 16.30 -12.15 23.23
N PRO A 381 16.98 -11.06 23.61
CA PRO A 381 16.31 -9.81 23.93
C PRO A 381 15.60 -9.26 22.68
N ALA A 382 14.50 -8.53 22.92
CA ALA A 382 13.77 -7.88 21.84
C ALA A 382 14.67 -6.93 21.03
N PRO A 383 14.64 -6.99 19.69
CA PRO A 383 15.34 -6.01 18.88
C PRO A 383 14.77 -4.61 19.12
N PRO A 384 15.55 -3.54 18.88
CA PRO A 384 15.04 -2.18 19.00
C PRO A 384 13.97 -1.90 17.95
N GLU A 385 13.07 -0.99 18.28
CA GLU A 385 12.11 -0.49 17.28
C GLU A 385 12.86 0.15 16.10
N ARG A 386 12.41 -0.17 14.89
CA ARG A 386 13.01 0.36 13.65
C ARG A 386 12.61 1.82 13.46
N ILE A 387 13.58 2.66 13.14
CA ILE A 387 13.42 4.08 12.83
C ILE A 387 14.03 4.39 11.47
N ALA A 388 13.51 5.43 10.79
CA ALA A 388 14.06 5.96 9.55
C ALA A 388 14.47 7.43 9.78
N PRO A 389 15.75 7.71 10.10
CA PRO A 389 16.23 9.07 10.27
C PRO A 389 16.17 9.86 8.97
N GLU A 390 16.17 11.19 9.06
CA GLU A 390 16.04 12.07 7.89
C GLU A 390 17.16 11.82 6.86
N SER A 391 18.38 11.58 7.31
CA SER A 391 19.51 11.25 6.42
C SER A 391 19.27 10.00 5.58
N LEU A 392 18.70 8.95 6.14
CA LEU A 392 18.32 7.76 5.39
C LEU A 392 17.19 8.06 4.38
N ARG A 393 16.20 8.83 4.80
CA ARG A 393 15.06 9.19 3.94
C ARG A 393 15.49 10.05 2.75
N GLU A 394 16.42 10.99 2.96
CA GLU A 394 17.01 11.78 1.88
C GLU A 394 17.87 10.91 0.96
N GLN A 395 18.67 10.00 1.50
CA GLN A 395 19.42 9.05 0.70
C GLN A 395 18.50 8.19 -0.17
N VAL A 396 17.45 7.58 0.40
CA VAL A 396 16.50 6.74 -0.36
C VAL A 396 15.76 7.56 -1.43
N TRP A 397 15.47 8.86 -1.15
CA TRP A 397 14.87 9.74 -2.14
C TRP A 397 15.81 10.01 -3.32
N CYS A 398 17.09 10.27 -3.06
CA CYS A 398 18.09 10.54 -4.10
C CYS A 398 18.41 9.28 -4.92
N ASP A 399 18.67 8.14 -4.24
CA ASP A 399 19.26 6.96 -4.87
C ASP A 399 18.19 6.02 -5.47
N ALA A 400 16.98 5.98 -4.88
CA ALA A 400 15.87 5.11 -5.32
C ALA A 400 14.59 5.91 -5.61
N GLY A 401 14.71 7.13 -6.10
CA GLY A 401 13.60 8.00 -6.51
C GLY A 401 12.93 7.57 -7.81
N VAL A 402 12.29 8.55 -8.48
CA VAL A 402 11.58 8.33 -9.76
C VAL A 402 12.53 7.92 -10.89
N VAL A 403 13.75 8.45 -10.87
CA VAL A 403 14.83 8.16 -11.84
C VAL A 403 16.02 7.63 -11.05
N ARG A 404 16.59 6.52 -11.48
CA ARG A 404 17.58 5.75 -10.72
C ARG A 404 18.86 5.55 -11.50
N ASP A 405 20.00 5.79 -10.83
CA ASP A 405 21.33 5.48 -11.32
C ASP A 405 21.85 4.19 -10.67
N PRO A 406 22.42 3.22 -11.41
CA PRO A 406 23.00 2.02 -10.82
C PRO A 406 24.10 2.26 -9.79
N ALA A 407 24.89 3.34 -9.94
CA ALA A 407 25.95 3.69 -8.99
C ALA A 407 25.33 4.04 -7.62
N ASP A 408 24.32 4.93 -7.59
CA ASP A 408 23.60 5.34 -6.37
C ASP A 408 22.89 4.14 -5.73
N LEU A 409 22.25 3.29 -6.55
CA LEU A 409 21.61 2.06 -6.07
C LEU A 409 22.62 1.10 -5.43
N THR A 410 23.86 1.05 -5.93
CA THR A 410 24.91 0.18 -5.36
C THR A 410 25.31 0.65 -3.96
N GLU A 411 25.37 1.96 -3.74
CA GLU A 411 25.63 2.55 -2.41
C GLU A 411 24.45 2.25 -1.45
N LEU A 412 23.23 2.47 -1.91
CA LEU A 412 22.03 2.20 -1.10
C LEU A 412 21.85 0.71 -0.77
N ALA A 413 22.30 -0.21 -1.64
CA ALA A 413 22.23 -1.65 -1.39
C ALA A 413 23.06 -2.08 -0.17
N ALA A 414 24.08 -1.31 0.20
CA ALA A 414 24.88 -1.50 1.41
C ALA A 414 24.27 -0.84 2.67
N SER A 415 23.09 -0.26 2.59
CA SER A 415 22.40 0.37 3.72
C SER A 415 22.19 -0.62 4.86
N PRO A 416 22.39 -0.22 6.12
CA PRO A 416 22.03 -1.03 7.29
C PRO A 416 20.52 -1.18 7.47
N ASP A 417 19.70 -0.32 6.86
CA ASP A 417 18.26 -0.46 6.87
C ASP A 417 17.84 -1.59 5.90
N PRO A 418 17.16 -2.65 6.38
CA PRO A 418 16.87 -3.83 5.57
C PRO A 418 15.95 -3.52 4.40
N VAL A 419 15.01 -2.57 4.54
CA VAL A 419 14.05 -2.27 3.46
C VAL A 419 14.70 -1.39 2.38
N ALA A 420 15.50 -0.40 2.77
CA ALA A 420 16.26 0.41 1.82
C ALA A 420 17.25 -0.45 1.01
N SER A 421 17.96 -1.35 1.69
CA SER A 421 18.84 -2.33 1.03
C SER A 421 18.08 -3.24 0.06
N LEU A 422 16.90 -3.76 0.44
CA LEU A 422 16.06 -4.57 -0.45
C LEU A 422 15.63 -3.79 -1.69
N VAL A 423 15.09 -2.58 -1.53
CA VAL A 423 14.68 -1.73 -2.66
C VAL A 423 15.82 -1.57 -3.66
N ALA A 424 17.02 -1.25 -3.20
CA ALA A 424 18.18 -1.06 -4.07
C ALA A 424 18.63 -2.37 -4.75
N ARG A 425 18.71 -3.47 -4.01
CA ARG A 425 19.09 -4.79 -4.54
C ARG A 425 18.13 -5.29 -5.62
N PHE A 426 16.82 -5.11 -5.42
CA PHE A 426 15.83 -5.47 -6.41
C PHE A 426 15.91 -4.54 -7.63
N ALA A 427 16.09 -3.23 -7.44
CA ALA A 427 16.26 -2.26 -8.51
C ALA A 427 17.54 -2.52 -9.35
N LEU A 428 18.64 -2.97 -8.73
CA LEU A 428 19.85 -3.39 -9.43
C LEU A 428 19.64 -4.67 -10.25
N ALA A 429 18.92 -5.63 -9.69
CA ALA A 429 18.65 -6.91 -10.36
C ALA A 429 17.75 -6.72 -11.59
N ARG A 430 16.76 -5.82 -11.54
CA ARG A 430 15.92 -5.49 -12.69
C ARG A 430 16.62 -4.47 -13.60
N ALA A 431 17.45 -4.97 -14.51
CA ALA A 431 18.20 -4.14 -15.45
C ALA A 431 17.36 -3.73 -16.68
N GLU A 432 16.14 -3.19 -16.42
CA GLU A 432 15.21 -2.63 -17.41
C GLU A 432 14.51 -1.41 -16.82
N SER A 433 13.66 -0.75 -17.62
CA SER A 433 12.69 0.24 -17.14
C SER A 433 11.28 -0.22 -17.45
N ARG A 434 10.46 -0.43 -16.41
CA ARG A 434 9.08 -0.90 -16.55
C ARG A 434 8.20 -0.27 -15.46
N GLY A 435 7.08 0.34 -15.86
CA GLY A 435 6.16 0.97 -14.93
C GLY A 435 6.84 2.05 -14.07
N VAL A 436 6.72 1.89 -12.76
CA VAL A 436 7.30 2.85 -11.78
C VAL A 436 8.80 2.70 -11.58
N HIS A 437 9.41 1.65 -12.09
CA HIS A 437 10.86 1.44 -12.05
C HIS A 437 11.52 2.01 -13.31
N TYR A 438 12.36 3.05 -13.16
CA TYR A 438 13.06 3.67 -14.27
C TYR A 438 14.55 3.80 -13.98
N ARG A 439 15.37 3.13 -14.81
CA ARG A 439 16.85 3.19 -14.77
C ARG A 439 17.40 3.97 -15.95
N ILE A 440 18.36 4.85 -15.68
CA ILE A 440 18.96 5.70 -16.74
C ILE A 440 19.81 4.89 -17.72
N ASP A 441 20.40 3.80 -17.27
CA ASP A 441 21.27 2.91 -18.08
C ASP A 441 20.49 1.85 -18.87
N ALA A 442 19.21 1.58 -18.51
CA ALA A 442 18.33 0.62 -19.15
C ALA A 442 16.91 1.21 -19.32
N PRO A 443 16.72 2.22 -20.19
CA PRO A 443 15.52 3.05 -20.21
C PRO A 443 14.28 2.41 -20.87
N VAL A 444 14.37 1.17 -21.33
CA VAL A 444 13.30 0.45 -22.03
C VAL A 444 13.00 -0.89 -21.35
N PRO A 445 11.75 -1.40 -21.48
CA PRO A 445 11.43 -2.76 -21.03
C PRO A 445 12.23 -3.81 -21.80
N ASP A 446 12.58 -4.91 -21.12
CA ASP A 446 13.23 -6.08 -21.71
C ASP A 446 12.38 -7.33 -21.41
N PRO A 447 11.97 -8.10 -22.43
CA PRO A 447 11.21 -9.35 -22.25
C PRO A 447 11.89 -10.37 -21.33
N ALA A 448 13.21 -10.34 -21.20
CA ALA A 448 13.92 -11.21 -20.27
C ALA A 448 13.58 -10.99 -18.79
N PHE A 449 12.98 -9.83 -18.46
CA PHE A 449 12.55 -9.47 -17.12
C PHE A 449 11.02 -9.51 -16.94
N GLU A 450 10.26 -10.11 -17.84
CA GLU A 450 8.82 -10.35 -17.67
C GLU A 450 8.59 -11.40 -16.58
N GLY A 451 8.46 -10.93 -15.33
CA GLY A 451 8.25 -11.74 -14.14
C GLY A 451 8.52 -10.94 -12.87
N HIS A 452 8.28 -11.57 -11.75
CA HIS A 452 8.47 -11.02 -10.43
C HIS A 452 9.85 -11.37 -9.90
N PHE A 453 10.62 -10.38 -9.47
CA PHE A 453 11.82 -10.69 -8.69
C PHE A 453 11.40 -11.09 -7.28
N VAL A 454 11.86 -12.26 -6.83
CA VAL A 454 11.53 -12.82 -5.52
C VAL A 454 12.82 -13.16 -4.77
N LEU A 455 12.94 -12.68 -3.55
CA LEU A 455 13.99 -13.10 -2.62
C LEU A 455 13.42 -14.18 -1.71
N ARG A 456 13.96 -15.41 -1.83
CA ARG A 456 13.61 -16.52 -0.94
C ARG A 456 14.76 -16.88 -0.01
N PRO A 457 14.48 -17.26 1.24
CA PRO A 457 15.49 -17.73 2.16
C PRO A 457 16.29 -18.90 1.56
N GLY A 458 17.62 -18.79 1.62
CA GLY A 458 18.53 -19.84 1.12
C GLY A 458 18.62 -20.00 -0.40
N ARG A 459 17.81 -19.26 -1.19
CA ARG A 459 17.83 -19.33 -2.67
C ARG A 459 18.31 -18.05 -3.35
N GLY A 460 18.39 -16.95 -2.58
CA GLY A 460 18.72 -15.63 -3.14
C GLY A 460 17.60 -14.98 -3.94
N LEU A 461 17.94 -13.95 -4.70
CA LEU A 461 17.04 -13.19 -5.56
C LEU A 461 16.94 -13.87 -6.94
N ALA A 462 15.73 -14.19 -7.39
CA ALA A 462 15.45 -14.85 -8.66
C ALA A 462 14.17 -14.31 -9.31
N LEU A 463 14.08 -14.44 -10.63
CA LEU A 463 12.88 -14.13 -11.40
C LEU A 463 11.89 -15.31 -11.34
N GLU A 464 10.65 -15.06 -11.00
CA GLU A 464 9.55 -16.02 -10.96
C GLU A 464 8.38 -15.55 -11.83
N HIS A 465 7.69 -16.48 -12.50
CA HIS A 465 6.47 -16.20 -13.25
C HIS A 465 5.25 -16.63 -12.43
N TRP A 466 4.35 -15.68 -12.17
CA TRP A 466 3.13 -15.94 -11.41
C TRP A 466 1.91 -16.02 -12.33
N THR A 467 1.10 -17.06 -12.19
CA THR A 467 -0.11 -17.31 -12.99
C THR A 467 -1.40 -17.05 -12.22
#